data_2a03a8bfadc21b7140387ff5049b00b2
#
_entry.id   2a03a8bfadc21b7140387ff5049b00b2
#
_cell.length_a   1.000
_cell.length_b   1.000
_cell.length_c   1.000
_cell.angle_alpha   90.00
_cell.angle_beta   90.00
_cell.angle_gamma   90.00
#
_symmetry.space_group_name_H-M   'P 1'
#
loop_
_entity.id
_entity.type
_entity.pdbx_description
1 polymer ?
#
loop_
_entity_poly.entity_id
_entity_poly.type
_entity_poly.pdbx_seq_one_letter_code
_entity_poly.pdbx_strand_id
1 'polypeptide(L)'
;MSFLKPFFMLRNQMKREIIITNDGSTTIRIPEWDENYHSTHGAIQEAKHVFIKNGLDLFQNQDAISILEIGFGTGLNAFITFLETINKEKVNYVGVEAYPISEEEIAQMNYVSELEAEKYQEVFDIMHSCDWENQETITKNFLLTKRKQFFQDIEDKNQFDLIYFDAFGFPLQPELWSEVIFKKMYEALLPNGVLVTYACRTPIRKAMLTAGFSVEKLLGAPGKREILRAT
;
A
#
# COMPACT_ATOMS: atom_id res chain seq x y z
N MET A 1 -28.20 -0.21 5.89
CA MET A 1 -28.27 -1.03 4.68
C MET A 1 -28.39 -0.14 3.45
N SER A 2 -27.51 -0.29 2.46
CA SER A 2 -27.73 0.18 1.08
C SER A 2 -27.29 1.60 0.65
N PHE A 3 -26.06 2.05 0.98
CA PHE A 3 -25.43 3.15 0.21
C PHE A 3 -24.18 2.70 -0.56
N LEU A 4 -23.71 1.48 -0.40
CA LEU A 4 -22.52 0.93 -1.07
C LEU A 4 -22.78 0.35 -2.48
N LYS A 5 -24.04 0.00 -2.82
CA LYS A 5 -24.37 -0.65 -4.11
C LYS A 5 -24.17 0.19 -5.37
N PRO A 6 -24.49 1.51 -5.41
CA PRO A 6 -24.26 2.29 -6.65
C PRO A 6 -22.78 2.54 -6.92
N PHE A 7 -21.97 2.71 -5.89
CA PHE A 7 -20.52 2.93 -6.00
C PHE A 7 -19.78 1.68 -6.53
N PHE A 8 -20.26 0.51 -6.16
CA PHE A 8 -19.73 -0.79 -6.55
C PHE A 8 -19.88 -1.12 -8.04
N MET A 9 -21.03 -0.77 -8.63
CA MET A 9 -21.31 -1.04 -10.05
C MET A 9 -20.56 -0.10 -11.00
N LEU A 10 -20.27 1.13 -10.59
CA LEU A 10 -19.58 2.12 -11.41
C LEU A 10 -18.08 1.81 -11.55
N ARG A 11 -17.46 1.15 -10.58
CA ARG A 11 -16.00 0.97 -10.53
C ARG A 11 -15.44 0.00 -11.57
N ASN A 12 -16.17 -1.04 -11.97
CA ASN A 12 -15.76 -1.95 -13.05
C ASN A 12 -15.85 -1.34 -14.47
N GLN A 13 -16.38 -0.11 -14.59
CA GLN A 13 -16.55 0.60 -15.86
C GLN A 13 -15.77 1.92 -15.91
N MET A 14 -15.07 2.29 -14.83
CA MET A 14 -14.30 3.53 -14.80
C MET A 14 -13.08 3.43 -15.69
N LYS A 15 -12.89 4.49 -16.48
CA LYS A 15 -11.70 4.63 -17.31
C LYS A 15 -10.47 4.79 -16.40
N ARG A 16 -9.43 4.01 -16.68
CA ARG A 16 -8.11 4.14 -16.09
C ARG A 16 -7.13 4.59 -17.15
N GLU A 17 -6.33 5.57 -16.85
CA GLU A 17 -5.33 6.14 -17.76
C GLU A 17 -3.96 6.03 -17.12
N ILE A 18 -2.98 5.50 -17.89
CA ILE A 18 -1.59 5.48 -17.42
C ILE A 18 -0.99 6.87 -17.69
N ILE A 19 -0.44 7.48 -16.68
CA ILE A 19 0.26 8.76 -16.77
C ILE A 19 1.67 8.65 -16.19
N ILE A 20 2.56 9.56 -16.57
CA ILE A 20 3.92 9.64 -16.05
C ILE A 20 3.95 10.73 -14.98
N THR A 21 4.55 10.43 -13.85
CA THR A 21 4.75 11.37 -12.73
C THR A 21 6.06 12.15 -12.89
N ASN A 22 6.30 13.14 -12.03
CA ASN A 22 7.47 14.01 -12.17
C ASN A 22 8.83 13.31 -11.93
N ASP A 23 8.83 12.13 -11.29
CA ASP A 23 10.05 11.32 -11.11
C ASP A 23 10.26 10.29 -12.22
N GLY A 24 9.47 10.33 -13.30
CA GLY A 24 9.56 9.44 -14.46
C GLY A 24 8.72 8.16 -14.31
N SER A 25 8.30 7.80 -13.09
CA SER A 25 7.52 6.60 -12.85
C SER A 25 6.09 6.73 -13.36
N THR A 26 5.48 5.60 -13.75
CA THR A 26 4.07 5.56 -14.15
C THR A 26 3.15 5.51 -12.95
N THR A 27 1.92 5.99 -13.12
CA THR A 27 0.80 5.79 -12.20
C THR A 27 -0.51 5.70 -12.97
N ILE A 28 -1.56 5.27 -12.30
CA ILE A 28 -2.91 5.18 -12.85
C ILE A 28 -3.72 6.40 -12.41
N ARG A 29 -4.31 7.11 -13.36
CA ARG A 29 -5.31 8.16 -13.14
C ARG A 29 -6.71 7.62 -13.37
N ILE A 30 -7.65 8.02 -12.53
CA ILE A 30 -9.09 7.80 -12.70
C ILE A 30 -9.72 9.16 -12.99
N PRO A 31 -9.96 9.52 -14.27
CA PRO A 31 -10.45 10.84 -14.66
C PRO A 31 -11.77 11.21 -14.01
N GLU A 32 -12.70 10.25 -13.89
CA GLU A 32 -14.03 10.46 -13.31
C GLU A 32 -13.99 10.89 -11.85
N TRP A 33 -12.90 10.56 -11.14
CA TRP A 33 -12.69 10.91 -9.74
C TRP A 33 -11.71 12.06 -9.55
N ASP A 34 -11.03 12.48 -10.63
CA ASP A 34 -9.86 13.38 -10.57
C ASP A 34 -8.83 12.93 -9.53
N GLU A 35 -8.59 11.60 -9.46
CA GLU A 35 -7.72 10.97 -8.49
C GLU A 35 -6.68 10.09 -9.18
N ASN A 36 -5.53 9.91 -8.53
CA ASN A 36 -4.44 9.06 -9.00
C ASN A 36 -4.11 8.01 -7.95
N TYR A 37 -3.56 6.87 -8.39
CA TYR A 37 -3.07 5.84 -7.47
C TYR A 37 -1.91 6.35 -6.61
N HIS A 38 -1.02 7.16 -7.18
CA HIS A 38 0.13 7.75 -6.50
C HIS A 38 0.22 9.25 -6.77
N SER A 39 1.10 9.93 -6.04
CA SER A 39 1.38 11.35 -6.24
C SER A 39 1.92 11.63 -7.65
N THR A 40 1.39 12.65 -8.31
CA THR A 40 1.95 13.16 -9.57
C THR A 40 3.34 13.79 -9.42
N HIS A 41 3.76 14.10 -8.18
CA HIS A 41 5.11 14.57 -7.89
C HIS A 41 6.18 13.46 -7.97
N GLY A 42 5.76 12.18 -7.94
CA GLY A 42 6.62 11.02 -8.07
C GLY A 42 6.06 9.83 -7.29
N ALA A 43 5.69 8.75 -7.99
CA ALA A 43 5.15 7.56 -7.34
C ALA A 43 6.23 6.81 -6.54
N ILE A 44 7.40 6.60 -7.14
CA ILE A 44 8.55 5.94 -6.49
C ILE A 44 9.07 6.79 -5.33
N GLN A 45 9.19 8.11 -5.53
CA GLN A 45 9.66 9.03 -4.51
C GLN A 45 8.74 9.05 -3.28
N GLU A 46 7.42 9.06 -3.50
CA GLU A 46 6.45 9.00 -2.41
C GLU A 46 6.51 7.66 -1.68
N ALA A 47 6.52 6.53 -2.41
CA ALA A 47 6.61 5.19 -1.84
C ALA A 47 7.87 5.02 -0.98
N LYS A 48 9.04 5.41 -1.48
CA LYS A 48 10.30 5.38 -0.73
C LYS A 48 10.25 6.25 0.51
N HIS A 49 9.67 7.45 0.42
CA HIS A 49 9.59 8.36 1.55
C HIS A 49 8.63 7.86 2.64
N VAL A 50 7.42 7.48 2.25
CA VAL A 50 6.35 7.12 3.21
C VAL A 50 6.59 5.74 3.79
N PHE A 51 6.74 4.74 2.94
CA PHE A 51 6.68 3.34 3.35
C PHE A 51 8.04 2.76 3.70
N ILE A 52 9.09 3.14 2.97
CA ILE A 52 10.44 2.64 3.29
C ILE A 52 11.05 3.46 4.42
N LYS A 53 11.35 4.73 4.19
CA LYS A 53 12.07 5.57 5.14
C LYS A 53 11.36 5.74 6.49
N ASN A 54 10.04 5.93 6.48
CA ASN A 54 9.26 6.17 7.70
C ASN A 54 8.55 4.93 8.25
N GLY A 55 8.65 3.80 7.57
CA GLY A 55 8.11 2.49 7.96
C GLY A 55 9.18 1.41 8.04
N LEU A 56 9.58 0.82 6.91
CA LEU A 56 10.47 -0.34 6.85
C LEU A 56 11.82 -0.12 7.54
N ASP A 57 12.40 1.07 7.43
CA ASP A 57 13.69 1.41 8.03
C ASP A 57 13.72 1.28 9.56
N LEU A 58 12.57 1.32 10.22
CA LEU A 58 12.47 1.06 11.67
C LEU A 58 12.79 -0.38 12.05
N PHE A 59 12.71 -1.29 11.07
CA PHE A 59 12.90 -2.72 11.25
C PHE A 59 14.20 -3.25 10.60
N GLN A 60 15.17 -2.37 10.32
CA GLN A 60 16.43 -2.75 9.67
C GLN A 60 17.20 -3.84 10.42
N ASN A 61 17.16 -3.81 11.76
CA ASN A 61 17.87 -4.77 12.61
C ASN A 61 17.11 -6.09 12.85
N GLN A 62 15.95 -6.27 12.23
CA GLN A 62 15.20 -7.52 12.31
C GLN A 62 15.48 -8.37 11.08
N ASP A 63 15.79 -9.65 11.30
CA ASP A 63 16.06 -10.61 10.21
C ASP A 63 14.77 -11.03 9.49
N ALA A 64 13.64 -11.02 10.19
CA ALA A 64 12.33 -11.32 9.63
C ALA A 64 11.34 -10.19 9.87
N ILE A 65 10.41 -9.97 8.91
CA ILE A 65 9.37 -8.97 9.02
C ILE A 65 8.08 -9.44 8.36
N SER A 66 6.93 -9.15 8.98
CA SER A 66 5.59 -9.34 8.40
C SER A 66 4.94 -7.99 8.11
N ILE A 67 4.53 -7.80 6.87
CA ILE A 67 3.98 -6.52 6.36
C ILE A 67 2.57 -6.76 5.83
N LEU A 68 1.63 -5.87 6.18
CA LEU A 68 0.31 -5.77 5.58
C LEU A 68 0.22 -4.48 4.78
N GLU A 69 -0.11 -4.58 3.51
CA GLU A 69 -0.41 -3.42 2.66
C GLU A 69 -1.90 -3.32 2.40
N ILE A 70 -2.46 -2.16 2.70
CA ILE A 70 -3.85 -1.79 2.42
C ILE A 70 -3.85 -0.98 1.13
N GLY A 71 -4.34 -1.57 0.03
CA GLY A 71 -4.27 -1.02 -1.32
C GLY A 71 -3.03 -1.50 -2.07
N PHE A 72 -2.98 -2.78 -2.46
CA PHE A 72 -1.87 -3.36 -3.24
C PHE A 72 -1.67 -2.64 -4.59
N GLY A 73 -2.78 -2.20 -5.22
CA GLY A 73 -2.77 -1.35 -6.42
C GLY A 73 -1.88 -1.88 -7.53
N THR A 74 -0.85 -1.10 -7.86
CA THR A 74 0.11 -1.40 -8.93
C THR A 74 1.29 -2.27 -8.49
N GLY A 75 1.33 -2.73 -7.23
CA GLY A 75 2.42 -3.53 -6.68
C GLY A 75 3.72 -2.77 -6.43
N LEU A 76 3.72 -1.43 -6.57
CA LEU A 76 4.92 -0.59 -6.41
C LEU A 76 5.55 -0.75 -5.03
N ASN A 77 4.75 -0.64 -3.96
CA ASN A 77 5.25 -0.74 -2.60
C ASN A 77 5.82 -2.13 -2.30
N ALA A 78 5.16 -3.19 -2.80
CA ALA A 78 5.64 -4.56 -2.67
C ALA A 78 6.98 -4.78 -3.37
N PHE A 79 7.13 -4.26 -4.60
CA PHE A 79 8.36 -4.39 -5.37
C PHE A 79 9.51 -3.58 -4.76
N ILE A 80 9.29 -2.34 -4.32
CA ILE A 80 10.31 -1.56 -3.60
C ILE A 80 10.69 -2.27 -2.31
N THR A 81 9.72 -2.76 -1.54
CA THR A 81 9.98 -3.51 -0.30
C THR A 81 10.85 -4.75 -0.57
N PHE A 82 10.57 -5.49 -1.65
CA PHE A 82 11.43 -6.60 -2.07
C PHE A 82 12.87 -6.15 -2.30
N LEU A 83 13.08 -5.06 -3.06
CA LEU A 83 14.43 -4.55 -3.35
C LEU A 83 15.18 -4.13 -2.08
N GLU A 84 14.50 -3.51 -1.11
CA GLU A 84 15.09 -3.04 0.14
C GLU A 84 15.32 -4.17 1.18
N THR A 85 14.70 -5.34 0.96
CA THR A 85 14.75 -6.46 1.91
C THR A 85 15.49 -7.70 1.38
N ILE A 86 16.23 -7.60 0.29
CA ILE A 86 16.95 -8.72 -0.34
C ILE A 86 17.88 -9.46 0.66
N ASN A 87 18.44 -8.74 1.63
CA ASN A 87 19.36 -9.27 2.62
C ASN A 87 18.68 -9.79 3.90
N LYS A 88 17.35 -9.63 4.05
CA LYS A 88 16.64 -10.20 5.20
C LYS A 88 16.48 -11.71 5.05
N GLU A 89 16.40 -12.43 6.17
CA GLU A 89 16.20 -13.88 6.16
C GLU A 89 14.78 -14.23 5.69
N LYS A 90 13.77 -13.43 6.11
CA LYS A 90 12.37 -13.69 5.75
C LYS A 90 11.54 -12.43 5.72
N VAL A 91 10.80 -12.26 4.63
CA VAL A 91 9.75 -11.26 4.48
C VAL A 91 8.43 -11.96 4.19
N ASN A 92 7.42 -11.72 5.01
CA ASN A 92 6.05 -12.13 4.77
C ASN A 92 5.23 -10.90 4.39
N TYR A 93 4.85 -10.77 3.13
CA TYR A 93 4.13 -9.62 2.60
C TYR A 93 2.71 -10.01 2.23
N VAL A 94 1.74 -9.31 2.80
CA VAL A 94 0.30 -9.48 2.50
C VAL A 94 -0.22 -8.20 1.89
N GLY A 95 -0.65 -8.25 0.62
CA GLY A 95 -1.27 -7.13 -0.07
C GLY A 95 -2.78 -7.32 -0.21
N VAL A 96 -3.58 -6.36 0.24
CA VAL A 96 -5.04 -6.40 0.15
C VAL A 96 -5.52 -5.41 -0.92
N GLU A 97 -6.32 -5.89 -1.86
CA GLU A 97 -6.90 -5.09 -2.94
C GLU A 97 -8.30 -5.59 -3.30
N ALA A 98 -9.28 -4.69 -3.32
CA ALA A 98 -10.65 -5.07 -3.68
C ALA A 98 -10.86 -5.12 -5.21
N TYR A 99 -10.06 -4.38 -5.98
CA TYR A 99 -10.23 -4.17 -7.41
C TYR A 99 -8.88 -4.23 -8.15
N PRO A 100 -8.28 -5.42 -8.29
CA PRO A 100 -7.00 -5.58 -8.95
C PRO A 100 -6.94 -4.89 -10.31
N ILE A 101 -5.78 -4.40 -10.67
CA ILE A 101 -5.51 -3.86 -12.00
C ILE A 101 -5.40 -4.99 -13.02
N SER A 102 -5.60 -4.68 -14.31
CA SER A 102 -5.52 -5.67 -15.38
C SER A 102 -4.08 -5.95 -15.81
N GLU A 103 -3.88 -7.07 -16.52
CA GLU A 103 -2.58 -7.41 -17.11
C GLU A 103 -2.09 -6.34 -18.09
N GLU A 104 -3.00 -5.72 -18.86
CA GLU A 104 -2.68 -4.63 -19.78
C GLU A 104 -2.24 -3.36 -19.04
N GLU A 105 -2.78 -3.09 -17.86
CA GLU A 105 -2.35 -1.99 -17.00
C GLU A 105 -0.98 -2.28 -16.38
N ILE A 106 -0.76 -3.51 -15.90
CA ILE A 106 0.52 -3.96 -15.33
C ILE A 106 1.64 -3.85 -16.37
N ALA A 107 1.39 -4.28 -17.60
CA ALA A 107 2.38 -4.24 -18.70
C ALA A 107 2.84 -2.81 -19.07
N GLN A 108 2.13 -1.79 -18.63
CA GLN A 108 2.48 -0.38 -18.83
C GLN A 108 3.22 0.25 -17.65
N MET A 109 3.41 -0.48 -16.54
CA MET A 109 4.18 0.02 -15.40
C MET A 109 5.68 -0.04 -15.72
N ASN A 110 6.39 1.07 -15.48
CA ASN A 110 7.82 1.19 -15.77
C ASN A 110 8.71 1.11 -14.52
N TYR A 111 8.19 0.60 -13.41
CA TYR A 111 8.89 0.63 -12.13
C TYR A 111 10.24 -0.07 -12.14
N VAL A 112 10.34 -1.17 -12.89
CA VAL A 112 11.59 -1.96 -12.99
C VAL A 112 12.70 -1.13 -13.59
N SER A 113 12.44 -0.39 -14.69
CA SER A 113 13.42 0.50 -15.31
C SER A 113 13.70 1.74 -14.48
N GLU A 114 12.68 2.38 -13.92
CA GLU A 114 12.85 3.60 -13.10
C GLU A 114 13.58 3.34 -11.77
N LEU A 115 13.58 2.11 -11.30
CA LEU A 115 14.32 1.66 -10.12
C LEU A 115 15.70 1.06 -10.47
N GLU A 116 16.09 1.04 -11.76
CA GLU A 116 17.33 0.41 -12.26
C GLU A 116 17.45 -1.06 -11.80
N ALA A 117 16.31 -1.78 -11.84
CA ALA A 117 16.14 -3.10 -11.25
C ALA A 117 15.87 -4.21 -12.31
N GLU A 118 16.36 -4.05 -13.54
CA GLU A 118 16.09 -4.93 -14.69
C GLU A 118 16.39 -6.40 -14.41
N LYS A 119 17.40 -6.67 -13.60
CA LYS A 119 17.74 -8.04 -13.15
C LYS A 119 16.63 -8.71 -12.33
N TYR A 120 15.65 -7.96 -11.88
CA TYR A 120 14.50 -8.44 -11.09
C TYR A 120 13.17 -8.30 -11.85
N GLN A 121 13.21 -8.15 -13.17
CA GLN A 121 11.98 -8.10 -13.99
C GLN A 121 11.10 -9.33 -13.74
N GLU A 122 11.72 -10.54 -13.72
CA GLU A 122 10.99 -11.78 -13.45
C GLU A 122 10.28 -11.78 -12.08
N VAL A 123 10.90 -11.16 -11.07
CA VAL A 123 10.29 -11.03 -9.73
C VAL A 123 9.04 -10.14 -9.80
N PHE A 124 9.12 -9.01 -10.48
CA PHE A 124 7.97 -8.13 -10.69
C PHE A 124 6.83 -8.84 -11.43
N ASP A 125 7.16 -9.57 -12.49
CA ASP A 125 6.20 -10.33 -13.28
C ASP A 125 5.51 -11.43 -12.44
N ILE A 126 6.27 -12.17 -11.61
CA ILE A 126 5.73 -13.20 -10.71
C ILE A 126 4.83 -12.56 -9.65
N MET A 127 5.22 -11.43 -9.04
CA MET A 127 4.38 -10.73 -8.04
C MET A 127 2.99 -10.40 -8.60
N HIS A 128 2.88 -10.11 -9.89
CA HIS A 128 1.60 -9.81 -10.53
C HIS A 128 0.86 -11.06 -10.99
N SER A 129 1.55 -12.01 -11.62
CA SER A 129 0.94 -13.22 -12.22
C SER A 129 0.60 -14.32 -11.22
N CYS A 130 1.22 -14.32 -10.01
CA CYS A 130 0.92 -15.33 -8.98
C CYS A 130 -0.55 -15.25 -8.52
N ASP A 131 -1.05 -16.37 -8.02
CA ASP A 131 -2.45 -16.52 -7.62
C ASP A 131 -2.83 -15.58 -6.47
N TRP A 132 -4.08 -15.16 -6.47
CA TRP A 132 -4.71 -14.48 -5.33
C TRP A 132 -5.14 -15.52 -4.28
N GLU A 133 -5.23 -15.11 -3.02
CA GLU A 133 -5.64 -15.89 -1.83
C GLU A 133 -4.63 -16.97 -1.39
N ASN A 134 -3.59 -17.24 -2.17
CA ASN A 134 -2.56 -18.19 -1.83
C ASN A 134 -1.26 -17.47 -1.44
N GLN A 135 -0.52 -18.08 -0.51
CA GLN A 135 0.84 -17.63 -0.21
C GLN A 135 1.80 -18.20 -1.24
N GLU A 136 2.46 -17.31 -1.96
CA GLU A 136 3.41 -17.65 -3.01
C GLU A 136 4.84 -17.32 -2.58
N THR A 137 5.77 -18.20 -2.94
CA THR A 137 7.20 -18.00 -2.73
C THR A 137 7.78 -17.26 -3.92
N ILE A 138 7.88 -15.93 -3.80
CA ILE A 138 8.43 -15.06 -4.86
C ILE A 138 9.95 -15.30 -5.00
N THR A 139 10.64 -15.33 -3.86
CA THR A 139 12.04 -15.76 -3.75
C THR A 139 12.23 -16.53 -2.45
N LYS A 140 13.40 -17.13 -2.23
CA LYS A 140 13.67 -17.92 -1.02
C LYS A 140 13.37 -17.20 0.30
N ASN A 141 13.43 -15.86 0.30
CA ASN A 141 13.26 -15.02 1.48
C ASN A 141 12.04 -14.11 1.41
N PHE A 142 11.32 -14.04 0.28
CA PHE A 142 10.14 -13.17 0.11
C PHE A 142 8.90 -13.99 -0.23
N LEU A 143 7.95 -14.00 0.69
CA LEU A 143 6.63 -14.63 0.54
C LEU A 143 5.60 -13.53 0.29
N LEU A 144 4.74 -13.71 -0.69
CA LEU A 144 3.66 -12.79 -1.03
C LEU A 144 2.31 -13.50 -0.94
N THR A 145 1.36 -12.87 -0.27
CA THR A 145 -0.06 -13.25 -0.33
C THR A 145 -0.86 -12.05 -0.83
N LYS A 146 -1.47 -12.18 -1.98
CA LYS A 146 -2.42 -11.17 -2.48
C LYS A 146 -3.83 -11.59 -2.07
N ARG A 147 -4.60 -10.69 -1.44
CA ARG A 147 -5.98 -10.95 -1.02
C ARG A 147 -6.94 -10.02 -1.76
N LYS A 148 -7.86 -10.60 -2.50
CA LYS A 148 -8.94 -9.85 -3.17
C LYS A 148 -10.11 -9.67 -2.22
N GLN A 149 -9.99 -8.70 -1.31
CA GLN A 149 -11.00 -8.45 -0.29
C GLN A 149 -11.17 -6.97 0.01
N PHE A 150 -12.28 -6.61 0.64
CA PHE A 150 -12.49 -5.26 1.15
C PHE A 150 -11.78 -5.07 2.49
N PHE A 151 -11.34 -3.84 2.77
CA PHE A 151 -10.62 -3.53 4.01
C PHE A 151 -11.46 -3.76 5.28
N GLN A 152 -12.80 -3.60 5.19
CA GLN A 152 -13.70 -3.92 6.31
C GLN A 152 -13.77 -5.41 6.63
N ASP A 153 -13.35 -6.28 5.73
CA ASP A 153 -13.40 -7.73 5.92
C ASP A 153 -12.07 -8.29 6.45
N ILE A 154 -11.08 -7.43 6.72
CA ILE A 154 -9.82 -7.82 7.37
C ILE A 154 -10.11 -8.21 8.82
N GLU A 155 -9.65 -9.40 9.23
CA GLU A 155 -9.86 -9.96 10.57
C GLU A 155 -8.55 -10.42 11.23
N ASP A 156 -7.41 -10.03 10.64
CA ASP A 156 -6.09 -10.38 11.15
C ASP A 156 -5.88 -9.82 12.57
N LYS A 157 -5.17 -10.58 13.41
CA LYS A 157 -4.87 -10.19 14.80
C LYS A 157 -3.43 -10.56 15.16
N ASN A 158 -2.67 -9.58 15.64
CA ASN A 158 -1.29 -9.75 16.11
C ASN A 158 -0.42 -10.55 15.11
N GLN A 159 -0.40 -10.12 13.84
CA GLN A 159 0.32 -10.83 12.78
C GLN A 159 1.39 -9.99 12.09
N PHE A 160 1.27 -8.65 12.13
CA PHE A 160 2.11 -7.78 11.33
C PHE A 160 2.97 -6.86 12.18
N ASP A 161 4.24 -6.72 11.80
CA ASP A 161 5.15 -5.73 12.37
C ASP A 161 4.88 -4.35 11.80
N LEU A 162 4.47 -4.29 10.52
CA LEU A 162 4.31 -3.05 9.78
C LEU A 162 3.05 -3.08 8.91
N ILE A 163 2.31 -1.97 8.92
CA ILE A 163 1.19 -1.75 8.00
C ILE A 163 1.51 -0.55 7.11
N TYR A 164 1.45 -0.77 5.79
CA TYR A 164 1.37 0.27 4.77
C TYR A 164 -0.10 0.57 4.51
N PHE A 165 -0.57 1.74 4.93
CA PHE A 165 -1.97 2.12 4.70
C PHE A 165 -2.05 3.09 3.51
N ASP A 166 -2.27 2.52 2.33
CA ASP A 166 -2.21 3.21 1.02
C ASP A 166 -3.56 3.17 0.28
N ALA A 167 -4.64 3.45 0.99
CA ALA A 167 -5.98 3.57 0.44
C ALA A 167 -6.16 4.88 -0.36
N PHE A 168 -7.16 4.93 -1.25
CA PHE A 168 -7.56 6.17 -1.92
C PHE A 168 -7.89 7.29 -0.94
N GLY A 169 -7.68 8.54 -1.38
CA GLY A 169 -7.77 9.73 -0.54
C GLY A 169 -9.09 9.87 0.23
N PHE A 170 -9.00 10.40 1.45
CA PHE A 170 -10.14 10.66 2.34
C PHE A 170 -11.32 11.40 1.67
N PRO A 171 -11.13 12.40 0.78
CA PRO A 171 -12.25 13.06 0.13
C PRO A 171 -13.09 12.14 -0.74
N LEU A 172 -12.46 11.11 -1.32
CA LEU A 172 -13.11 10.17 -2.22
C LEU A 172 -13.81 9.02 -1.46
N GLN A 173 -13.12 8.46 -0.48
CA GLN A 173 -13.59 7.29 0.27
C GLN A 173 -13.37 7.48 1.79
N PRO A 174 -14.10 8.42 2.43
CA PRO A 174 -13.91 8.71 3.85
C PRO A 174 -14.17 7.51 4.77
N GLU A 175 -15.00 6.55 4.34
CA GLU A 175 -15.32 5.33 5.09
C GLU A 175 -14.10 4.42 5.29
N LEU A 176 -13.14 4.42 4.37
CA LEU A 176 -11.90 3.64 4.48
C LEU A 176 -10.97 4.19 5.56
N TRP A 177 -11.16 5.45 5.98
CA TRP A 177 -10.37 6.14 6.99
C TRP A 177 -11.12 6.27 8.33
N SER A 178 -12.08 5.37 8.55
CA SER A 178 -12.92 5.37 9.74
C SER A 178 -12.22 4.73 10.94
N GLU A 179 -12.72 5.03 12.14
CA GLU A 179 -12.31 4.38 13.39
C GLU A 179 -12.42 2.85 13.31
N VAL A 180 -13.49 2.33 12.67
CA VAL A 180 -13.71 0.89 12.51
C VAL A 180 -12.57 0.23 11.72
N ILE A 181 -12.13 0.86 10.63
CA ILE A 181 -11.02 0.34 9.83
C ILE A 181 -9.72 0.43 10.63
N PHE A 182 -9.42 1.57 11.25
CA PHE A 182 -8.20 1.70 12.05
C PHE A 182 -8.18 0.80 13.28
N LYS A 183 -9.35 0.45 13.86
CA LYS A 183 -9.42 -0.54 14.93
C LYS A 183 -8.95 -1.92 14.47
N LYS A 184 -9.36 -2.32 13.24
CA LYS A 184 -8.88 -3.57 12.63
C LYS A 184 -7.36 -3.54 12.39
N MET A 185 -6.83 -2.41 11.92
CA MET A 185 -5.39 -2.24 11.72
C MET A 185 -4.63 -2.32 13.04
N TYR A 186 -5.17 -1.70 14.10
CA TYR A 186 -4.58 -1.77 15.43
C TYR A 186 -4.55 -3.22 15.97
N GLU A 187 -5.62 -3.98 15.76
CA GLU A 187 -5.71 -5.39 16.16
C GLU A 187 -4.82 -6.31 15.32
N ALA A 188 -4.57 -5.96 14.05
CA ALA A 188 -3.72 -6.73 13.14
C ALA A 188 -2.22 -6.60 13.47
N LEU A 189 -1.81 -5.48 14.08
CA LEU A 189 -0.42 -5.24 14.46
C LEU A 189 0.01 -6.09 15.65
N LEU A 190 1.26 -6.53 15.60
CA LEU A 190 1.97 -7.08 16.75
C LEU A 190 2.23 -5.96 17.79
N PRO A 191 2.50 -6.31 19.06
CA PRO A 191 2.96 -5.33 20.03
C PRO A 191 4.18 -4.54 19.53
N ASN A 192 4.15 -3.22 19.60
CA ASN A 192 5.12 -2.30 19.01
C ASN A 192 5.16 -2.27 17.48
N GLY A 193 4.19 -2.85 16.81
CA GLY A 193 4.03 -2.73 15.37
C GLY A 193 3.71 -1.28 14.96
N VAL A 194 3.97 -0.97 13.70
CA VAL A 194 3.89 0.40 13.15
C VAL A 194 2.92 0.45 11.98
N LEU A 195 2.12 1.50 11.90
CA LEU A 195 1.35 1.85 10.72
C LEU A 195 1.86 3.17 10.15
N VAL A 196 2.11 3.20 8.84
CA VAL A 196 2.46 4.42 8.11
C VAL A 196 1.47 4.70 6.99
N THR A 197 1.19 5.98 6.75
CA THR A 197 0.32 6.42 5.66
C THR A 197 0.71 7.80 5.15
N TYR A 198 0.53 8.02 3.86
CA TYR A 198 0.77 9.32 3.22
C TYR A 198 -0.22 10.40 3.65
N ALA A 199 -1.38 10.02 4.18
CA ALA A 199 -2.47 10.94 4.46
C ALA A 199 -2.34 11.55 5.84
N CYS A 200 -2.43 12.91 5.91
CA CYS A 200 -2.36 13.65 7.16
C CYS A 200 -3.52 14.65 7.28
N ARG A 201 -4.72 14.13 7.55
CA ARG A 201 -5.92 14.97 7.79
C ARG A 201 -6.39 14.82 9.23
N THR A 202 -6.97 15.89 9.79
CA THR A 202 -7.49 15.88 11.17
C THR A 202 -8.50 14.76 11.43
N PRO A 203 -9.47 14.44 10.54
CA PRO A 203 -10.38 13.31 10.76
C PRO A 203 -9.65 11.98 10.83
N ILE A 204 -8.67 11.73 9.94
CA ILE A 204 -7.86 10.50 9.92
C ILE A 204 -7.12 10.35 11.24
N ARG A 205 -6.38 11.38 11.66
CA ARG A 205 -5.64 11.36 12.93
C ARG A 205 -6.55 11.09 14.12
N LYS A 206 -7.75 11.70 14.14
CA LYS A 206 -8.74 11.46 15.22
C LYS A 206 -9.21 10.01 15.22
N ALA A 207 -9.54 9.45 14.06
CA ALA A 207 -9.97 8.07 13.95
C ALA A 207 -8.90 7.08 14.42
N MET A 208 -7.62 7.31 14.07
CA MET A 208 -6.49 6.51 14.56
C MET A 208 -6.35 6.58 16.08
N LEU A 209 -6.39 7.80 16.66
CA LEU A 209 -6.32 7.98 18.12
C LEU A 209 -7.47 7.27 18.85
N THR A 210 -8.69 7.35 18.31
CA THR A 210 -9.87 6.66 18.89
C THR A 210 -9.75 5.14 18.77
N ALA A 211 -9.12 4.65 17.71
CA ALA A 211 -8.84 3.22 17.51
C ALA A 211 -7.80 2.65 18.50
N GLY A 212 -7.04 3.51 19.18
CA GLY A 212 -6.05 3.10 20.19
C GLY A 212 -4.60 3.40 19.84
N PHE A 213 -4.34 3.96 18.65
CA PHE A 213 -2.98 4.32 18.24
C PHE A 213 -2.41 5.53 18.99
N SER A 214 -1.12 5.54 19.21
CA SER A 214 -0.32 6.74 19.41
C SER A 214 0.09 7.28 18.03
N VAL A 215 -0.20 8.55 17.70
CA VAL A 215 -0.07 9.07 16.32
C VAL A 215 0.86 10.28 16.29
N GLU A 216 1.91 10.19 15.51
CA GLU A 216 2.84 11.29 15.23
C GLU A 216 2.71 11.82 13.80
N LYS A 217 3.05 13.07 13.61
CA LYS A 217 3.19 13.72 12.32
C LYS A 217 4.65 13.81 11.94
N LEU A 218 4.95 13.40 10.73
CA LEU A 218 6.30 13.44 10.16
C LEU A 218 6.30 14.33 8.93
N LEU A 219 7.49 14.75 8.49
CA LEU A 219 7.67 15.51 7.26
C LEU A 219 7.14 14.70 6.06
N GLY A 220 6.35 15.32 5.21
CA GLY A 220 5.77 14.71 4.02
C GLY A 220 6.79 14.51 2.89
N ALA A 221 6.43 13.66 1.92
CA ALA A 221 7.10 13.55 0.64
C ALA A 221 6.93 14.87 -0.17
N PRO A 222 7.72 15.10 -1.23
CA PRO A 222 7.54 16.24 -2.12
C PRO A 222 6.07 16.40 -2.56
N GLY A 223 5.57 17.63 -2.47
CA GLY A 223 4.16 17.95 -2.69
C GLY A 223 3.23 17.71 -1.50
N LYS A 224 3.68 17.06 -0.43
CA LYS A 224 2.92 16.87 0.81
C LYS A 224 3.64 17.48 2.01
N ARG A 225 2.87 18.19 2.85
CA ARG A 225 3.44 18.85 4.02
C ARG A 225 3.80 17.87 5.14
N GLU A 226 2.93 16.93 5.40
CA GLU A 226 3.02 15.99 6.52
C GLU A 226 2.46 14.62 6.13
N ILE A 227 2.95 13.57 6.78
CA ILE A 227 2.43 12.20 6.78
C ILE A 227 2.13 11.76 8.20
N LEU A 228 1.46 10.62 8.38
CA LEU A 228 1.21 10.04 9.70
C LEU A 228 1.94 8.71 9.86
N ARG A 229 2.50 8.54 11.06
CA ARG A 229 2.97 7.27 11.60
C ARG A 229 2.26 7.00 12.92
N ALA A 230 1.89 5.73 13.16
CA ALA A 230 1.13 5.33 14.34
C ALA A 230 1.66 4.01 14.92
N THR A 231 1.61 3.89 16.26
CA THR A 231 2.05 2.73 17.03
C THR A 231 1.02 2.37 18.11
#